data_160e59d72e3f3cb70a92291a6ea3bbe4
#
_entry.id   160e59d72e3f3cb70a92291a6ea3bbe4
#
_cell.length_a   1.000
_cell.length_b   1.000
_cell.length_c   1.000
_cell.angle_alpha   90.00
_cell.angle_beta   90.00
_cell.angle_gamma   90.00
#
_symmetry.space_group_name_H-M   'P 1'
#
loop_
_entity.id
_entity.type
_entity.pdbx_description
1 polymer ?
#
loop_
_entity_poly.entity_id
_entity_poly.type
_entity_poly.pdbx_seq_one_letter_code
_entity_poly.pdbx_strand_id
1 'polypeptide(L)'
;MRYYRLEIINPKTGKPPVDSNGKPIGPFDTSETPGCGLHVEFDFEVTGLDVVCSGTMLTIYGLPIDMLKQSVSLQGGLVRMKAGFVQGLPLANKDQQGEVIYGEIYLAYANWIGTNQTLNLVINPSIRKTDDGKPFSIEGQGEAGERVGDVLVRALQKAYPNKLIDCTVSDNLVLPEPWTGKYTEIGSLAMVVKNASIAMMRNERYSGIAISILSDRIRIYDNASAKWGEPKTIHAHELIGQPTWIAPFTVSFKCPMRGDIRCGDVVKLPEGLYSGAASIVMANTTAPSVIAKNSTTFTGKFLVKSVRHIGSYLTADGDAWVTVFEAYAENWARV
;
A
#
# COMPACT_ATOMS: atom_id res chain seq x y z
N MET A 1 11.49 14.75 -12.46
CA MET A 1 10.12 15.27 -12.50
C MET A 1 9.17 14.24 -11.94
N ARG A 2 8.13 14.67 -11.22
CA ARG A 2 7.05 13.81 -10.72
C ARG A 2 6.30 13.18 -11.88
N TYR A 3 5.82 11.97 -11.66
CA TYR A 3 5.07 11.18 -12.62
C TYR A 3 3.84 10.60 -11.98
N TYR A 4 2.73 10.65 -12.68
CA TYR A 4 1.57 9.83 -12.37
C TYR A 4 0.85 9.39 -13.65
N ARG A 5 0.15 8.25 -13.54
CA ARG A 5 -0.84 7.77 -14.48
C ARG A 5 -2.08 7.34 -13.70
N LEU A 6 -3.17 8.05 -13.93
CA LEU A 6 -4.45 7.85 -13.26
C LEU A 6 -5.47 7.32 -14.27
N GLU A 7 -6.04 6.18 -13.96
CA GLU A 7 -7.08 5.53 -14.77
C GLU A 7 -8.35 5.38 -13.94
N ILE A 8 -9.48 5.83 -14.50
CA ILE A 8 -10.83 5.54 -13.99
C ILE A 8 -11.42 4.50 -14.93
N ILE A 9 -11.90 3.38 -14.39
CA ILE A 9 -12.29 2.21 -15.17
C ILE A 9 -13.74 1.85 -14.81
N ASN A 10 -14.58 1.73 -15.82
CA ASN A 10 -15.90 1.15 -15.64
C ASN A 10 -15.73 -0.39 -15.53
N PRO A 11 -16.11 -1.01 -14.41
CA PRO A 11 -15.88 -2.44 -14.20
C PRO A 11 -16.59 -3.34 -15.21
N LYS A 12 -17.73 -2.90 -15.76
CA LYS A 12 -18.50 -3.69 -16.73
C LYS A 12 -17.88 -3.71 -18.12
N THR A 13 -17.21 -2.62 -18.52
CA THR A 13 -16.69 -2.49 -19.89
C THR A 13 -15.15 -2.60 -19.94
N GLY A 14 -14.48 -2.50 -18.79
CA GLY A 14 -13.01 -2.40 -18.69
C GLY A 14 -12.42 -1.13 -19.31
N LYS A 15 -13.27 -0.16 -19.72
CA LYS A 15 -12.87 1.08 -20.40
C LYS A 15 -13.11 2.29 -19.51
N PRO A 16 -12.43 3.43 -19.79
CA PRO A 16 -12.75 4.70 -19.13
C PRO A 16 -14.24 5.05 -19.30
N PRO A 17 -14.88 5.65 -18.28
CA PRO A 17 -16.21 6.25 -18.45
C PRO A 17 -16.14 7.40 -19.45
N VAL A 18 -17.28 7.74 -20.05
CA VAL A 18 -17.35 8.85 -21.01
C VAL A 18 -18.14 10.01 -20.43
N ASP A 19 -17.82 11.24 -20.83
CA ASP A 19 -18.57 12.44 -20.49
C ASP A 19 -19.87 12.55 -21.30
N SER A 20 -20.64 13.63 -21.09
CA SER A 20 -21.90 13.90 -21.82
C SER A 20 -21.73 14.01 -23.35
N ASN A 21 -20.51 14.27 -23.80
CA ASN A 21 -20.16 14.42 -25.21
C ASN A 21 -19.56 13.13 -25.80
N GLY A 22 -19.51 12.03 -25.03
CA GLY A 22 -18.92 10.77 -25.45
C GLY A 22 -17.39 10.72 -25.35
N LYS A 23 -16.74 11.74 -24.77
CA LYS A 23 -15.29 11.78 -24.61
C LYS A 23 -14.87 10.99 -23.37
N PRO A 24 -13.83 10.12 -23.45
CA PRO A 24 -13.38 9.33 -22.30
C PRO A 24 -12.79 10.24 -21.19
N ILE A 25 -13.12 9.90 -19.94
CA ILE A 25 -12.58 10.54 -18.73
C ILE A 25 -11.29 9.80 -18.33
N GLY A 26 -10.15 10.30 -18.76
CA GLY A 26 -8.85 9.65 -18.61
C GLY A 26 -8.49 8.69 -19.78
N PRO A 27 -7.37 7.97 -19.67
CA PRO A 27 -6.39 8.08 -18.60
C PRO A 27 -5.69 9.45 -18.55
N PHE A 28 -5.34 9.89 -17.33
CA PHE A 28 -4.52 11.09 -17.15
C PHE A 28 -3.08 10.62 -16.93
N ASP A 29 -2.22 10.87 -17.89
CA ASP A 29 -0.85 10.37 -17.92
C ASP A 29 0.15 11.51 -18.14
N THR A 30 1.15 11.62 -17.28
CA THR A 30 2.20 12.64 -17.35
C THR A 30 3.52 12.11 -17.90
N SER A 31 3.57 10.86 -18.38
CA SER A 31 4.80 10.23 -18.87
C SER A 31 5.32 10.84 -20.16
N GLU A 32 4.42 11.20 -21.09
CA GLU A 32 4.77 11.73 -22.42
C GLU A 32 5.18 13.21 -22.35
N THR A 33 4.52 13.98 -21.47
CA THR A 33 4.79 15.42 -21.29
C THR A 33 4.96 15.74 -19.81
N PRO A 34 6.14 15.45 -19.22
CA PRO A 34 6.41 15.71 -17.83
C PRO A 34 6.22 17.19 -17.46
N GLY A 35 5.46 17.45 -16.40
CA GLY A 35 5.09 18.81 -15.96
C GLY A 35 3.79 19.35 -16.56
N CYS A 36 3.19 18.67 -17.54
CA CYS A 36 1.94 19.04 -18.21
C CYS A 36 0.77 18.15 -17.81
N GLY A 37 0.58 17.87 -16.53
CA GLY A 37 -0.56 17.10 -16.01
C GLY A 37 -1.55 17.99 -15.28
N LEU A 38 -2.76 17.46 -15.06
CA LEU A 38 -3.68 18.05 -14.11
C LEU A 38 -3.07 18.03 -12.72
N HIS A 39 -3.39 19.05 -11.91
CA HIS A 39 -3.02 18.99 -10.51
C HIS A 39 -3.85 17.89 -9.81
N VAL A 40 -3.15 16.99 -9.13
CA VAL A 40 -3.76 15.95 -8.32
C VAL A 40 -3.20 16.00 -6.90
N GLU A 41 -4.09 15.82 -5.93
CA GLU A 41 -3.72 15.68 -4.52
C GLU A 41 -4.28 14.38 -3.98
N PHE A 42 -3.46 13.65 -3.24
CA PHE A 42 -3.88 12.40 -2.65
C PHE A 42 -3.13 12.08 -1.36
N ASP A 43 -3.81 11.32 -0.53
CA ASP A 43 -3.27 10.68 0.66
C ASP A 43 -3.81 9.25 0.69
N PHE A 44 -2.98 8.30 0.27
CA PHE A 44 -3.36 6.89 0.15
C PHE A 44 -2.66 6.08 1.22
N GLU A 45 -3.41 5.60 2.18
CA GLU A 45 -2.93 4.63 3.15
C GLU A 45 -3.27 3.21 2.68
N VAL A 46 -2.24 2.42 2.41
CA VAL A 46 -2.34 1.02 2.02
C VAL A 46 -1.85 0.17 3.19
N THR A 47 -2.76 -0.59 3.76
CA THR A 47 -2.49 -1.51 4.88
C THR A 47 -3.06 -2.88 4.57
N GLY A 48 -2.96 -3.82 5.52
CA GLY A 48 -3.78 -5.03 5.48
C GLY A 48 -5.27 -4.68 5.47
N LEU A 49 -6.07 -5.43 4.73
CA LEU A 49 -7.52 -5.21 4.57
C LEU A 49 -8.33 -5.47 5.85
N ASP A 50 -7.68 -5.97 6.91
CA ASP A 50 -8.23 -6.13 8.26
C ASP A 50 -8.43 -4.78 8.98
N VAL A 51 -7.82 -3.71 8.48
CA VAL A 51 -7.97 -2.34 8.98
C VAL A 51 -8.94 -1.59 8.09
N VAL A 52 -9.94 -0.94 8.70
CA VAL A 52 -10.81 -0.03 7.96
C VAL A 52 -10.01 1.20 7.60
N CYS A 53 -9.57 1.30 6.35
CA CYS A 53 -8.90 2.50 5.83
C CYS A 53 -9.93 3.62 5.75
N SER A 54 -9.87 4.56 6.67
CA SER A 54 -10.66 5.79 6.59
C SER A 54 -9.88 6.82 5.78
N GLY A 55 -10.46 7.27 4.66
CA GLY A 55 -10.01 8.51 4.04
C GLY A 55 -9.01 8.42 2.91
N THR A 56 -8.91 7.29 2.21
CA THR A 56 -8.17 7.25 0.93
C THR A 56 -8.86 8.16 -0.09
N MET A 57 -8.37 9.39 -0.21
CA MET A 57 -8.98 10.42 -1.03
C MET A 57 -8.04 10.87 -2.15
N LEU A 58 -8.62 11.07 -3.33
CA LEU A 58 -7.97 11.66 -4.50
C LEU A 58 -8.77 12.89 -4.94
N THR A 59 -8.11 14.02 -5.03
CA THR A 59 -8.67 15.27 -5.58
C THR A 59 -7.99 15.59 -6.91
N ILE A 60 -8.77 15.81 -7.95
CA ILE A 60 -8.31 16.17 -9.29
C ILE A 60 -8.81 17.59 -9.58
N TYR A 61 -7.90 18.48 -9.96
CA TYR A 61 -8.19 19.89 -10.24
C TYR A 61 -8.23 20.16 -11.74
N GLY A 62 -9.05 21.12 -12.14
CA GLY A 62 -9.07 21.65 -13.51
C GLY A 62 -9.80 20.79 -14.53
N LEU A 63 -10.66 19.88 -14.09
CA LEU A 63 -11.52 19.13 -15.01
C LEU A 63 -12.65 20.01 -15.58
N PRO A 64 -13.02 19.86 -16.87
CA PRO A 64 -14.14 20.57 -17.47
C PRO A 64 -15.45 20.30 -16.70
N ILE A 65 -16.30 21.32 -16.66
CA ILE A 65 -17.59 21.26 -15.91
C ILE A 65 -18.49 20.13 -16.39
N ASP A 66 -18.43 19.76 -17.67
CA ASP A 66 -19.23 18.67 -18.23
C ASP A 66 -18.79 17.29 -17.70
N MET A 67 -17.51 17.13 -17.36
CA MET A 67 -17.02 15.94 -16.66
C MET A 67 -17.43 15.95 -15.19
N LEU A 68 -17.46 17.12 -14.55
CA LEU A 68 -17.86 17.27 -13.15
C LEU A 68 -19.34 16.97 -12.91
N LYS A 69 -20.22 17.33 -13.84
CA LYS A 69 -21.67 17.06 -13.77
C LYS A 69 -21.99 15.57 -13.64
N GLN A 70 -21.11 14.69 -14.10
CA GLN A 70 -21.30 13.25 -14.09
C GLN A 70 -20.53 12.57 -12.94
N SER A 71 -19.97 13.32 -12.00
CA SER A 71 -19.18 12.75 -10.91
C SER A 71 -19.88 11.62 -10.15
N VAL A 72 -21.18 11.76 -9.87
CA VAL A 72 -21.98 10.73 -9.19
C VAL A 72 -22.02 9.40 -9.97
N SER A 73 -21.98 9.44 -11.30
CA SER A 73 -21.99 8.22 -12.13
C SER A 73 -20.68 7.43 -12.08
N LEU A 74 -19.61 8.01 -11.48
CA LEU A 74 -18.34 7.33 -11.28
C LEU A 74 -18.36 6.39 -10.07
N GLN A 75 -19.36 6.47 -9.20
CA GLN A 75 -19.49 5.54 -8.07
C GLN A 75 -19.59 4.09 -8.53
N GLY A 76 -18.87 3.21 -7.84
CA GLY A 76 -18.76 1.80 -8.21
C GLY A 76 -17.80 1.55 -9.38
N GLY A 77 -17.19 2.59 -9.95
CA GLY A 77 -16.06 2.47 -10.85
C GLY A 77 -14.79 2.05 -10.10
N LEU A 78 -13.74 1.69 -10.85
CA LEU A 78 -12.44 1.37 -10.30
C LEU A 78 -11.46 2.50 -10.60
N VAL A 79 -10.59 2.79 -9.64
CA VAL A 79 -9.44 3.69 -9.80
C VAL A 79 -8.17 2.88 -9.73
N ARG A 80 -7.25 3.15 -10.65
CA ARG A 80 -5.88 2.69 -10.61
C ARG A 80 -4.95 3.88 -10.81
N MET A 81 -4.03 4.09 -9.88
CA MET A 81 -3.02 5.13 -10.01
C MET A 81 -1.61 4.55 -9.87
N LYS A 82 -0.76 4.90 -10.82
CA LYS A 82 0.68 4.68 -10.75
C LYS A 82 1.36 6.01 -10.49
N ALA A 83 2.40 6.02 -9.67
CA ALA A 83 3.17 7.23 -9.37
C ALA A 83 4.66 6.92 -9.20
N GLY A 84 5.46 8.00 -9.19
CA GLY A 84 6.92 7.93 -9.04
C GLY A 84 7.59 9.15 -9.64
N PHE A 85 8.80 8.95 -10.16
CA PHE A 85 9.57 9.98 -10.85
C PHE A 85 10.01 9.49 -12.23
N VAL A 86 10.03 10.38 -13.22
CA VAL A 86 10.63 10.12 -14.55
C VAL A 86 12.12 10.47 -14.53
N GLN A 87 12.87 9.99 -15.53
CA GLN A 87 14.30 10.31 -15.70
C GLN A 87 14.57 11.81 -15.69
N GLY A 88 15.73 12.20 -15.22
CA GLY A 88 16.20 13.58 -15.21
C GLY A 88 16.47 14.16 -13.81
N LEU A 89 16.20 13.42 -12.76
CA LEU A 89 16.59 13.78 -11.38
C LEU A 89 17.60 12.76 -10.85
N PRO A 90 18.55 13.17 -9.99
CA PRO A 90 19.52 12.23 -9.38
C PRO A 90 18.90 11.06 -8.65
N LEU A 91 17.67 11.23 -8.13
CA LEU A 91 16.91 10.22 -7.40
C LEU A 91 15.81 9.55 -8.24
N ALA A 92 15.67 9.92 -9.53
CA ALA A 92 14.62 9.35 -10.37
C ALA A 92 15.06 7.99 -10.91
N ASN A 93 14.43 6.94 -10.41
CA ASN A 93 14.58 5.58 -10.93
C ASN A 93 13.21 5.10 -11.45
N LYS A 94 13.16 4.69 -12.72
CA LYS A 94 11.93 4.16 -13.32
C LYS A 94 11.45 2.87 -12.66
N ASP A 95 12.35 2.07 -12.14
CA ASP A 95 12.03 0.83 -11.45
C ASP A 95 11.30 1.07 -10.12
N GLN A 96 11.35 2.30 -9.60
CA GLN A 96 10.61 2.73 -8.40
C GLN A 96 9.20 3.24 -8.71
N GLN A 97 8.84 3.38 -9.98
CA GLN A 97 7.47 3.67 -10.37
C GLN A 97 6.59 2.44 -10.18
N GLY A 98 5.37 2.66 -9.72
CA GLY A 98 4.46 1.54 -9.51
C GLY A 98 3.07 1.99 -9.13
N GLU A 99 2.20 1.01 -8.90
CA GLU A 99 0.84 1.22 -8.47
C GLU A 99 0.81 1.65 -7.00
N VAL A 100 0.26 2.85 -6.76
CA VAL A 100 0.14 3.44 -5.42
C VAL A 100 -1.25 3.25 -4.84
N ILE A 101 -2.26 3.09 -5.68
CA ILE A 101 -3.63 2.73 -5.28
C ILE A 101 -4.35 1.96 -6.38
N TYR A 102 -5.17 1.00 -5.95
CA TYR A 102 -6.20 0.34 -6.72
C TYR A 102 -7.41 0.09 -5.83
N GLY A 103 -8.60 0.49 -6.28
CA GLY A 103 -9.79 0.30 -5.47
C GLY A 103 -11.08 0.74 -6.16
N GLU A 104 -12.19 0.50 -5.49
CA GLU A 104 -13.53 0.91 -5.91
C GLU A 104 -13.80 2.36 -5.50
N ILE A 105 -14.35 3.16 -6.37
CA ILE A 105 -14.84 4.51 -6.04
C ILE A 105 -16.08 4.35 -5.16
N TYR A 106 -15.90 4.57 -3.87
CA TYR A 106 -16.99 4.53 -2.90
C TYR A 106 -17.89 5.76 -3.00
N LEU A 107 -17.28 6.94 -3.14
CA LEU A 107 -17.97 8.21 -3.28
C LEU A 107 -17.23 9.08 -4.28
N ALA A 108 -17.99 9.73 -5.17
CA ALA A 108 -17.47 10.74 -6.10
C ALA A 108 -18.34 11.99 -6.02
N TYR A 109 -17.72 13.15 -5.86
CA TYR A 109 -18.41 14.44 -5.84
C TYR A 109 -17.52 15.53 -6.41
N ALA A 110 -18.16 16.52 -7.03
CA ALA A 110 -17.50 17.67 -7.60
C ALA A 110 -17.75 18.93 -6.77
N ASN A 111 -16.75 19.79 -6.71
CA ASN A 111 -16.86 21.10 -6.11
C ASN A 111 -16.39 22.19 -7.09
N TRP A 112 -17.01 23.34 -7.01
CA TRP A 112 -16.58 24.55 -7.68
C TRP A 112 -16.50 25.67 -6.65
N ILE A 113 -15.28 26.00 -6.23
CA ILE A 113 -15.02 26.99 -5.20
C ILE A 113 -14.07 28.04 -5.80
N GLY A 114 -14.58 29.25 -6.00
CA GLY A 114 -13.83 30.31 -6.67
C GLY A 114 -13.47 29.91 -8.10
N THR A 115 -12.18 29.91 -8.42
CA THR A 115 -11.64 29.49 -9.71
C THR A 115 -11.34 27.99 -9.79
N ASN A 116 -11.46 27.26 -8.67
CA ASN A 116 -11.07 25.88 -8.57
C ASN A 116 -12.27 24.95 -8.83
N GLN A 117 -12.13 24.13 -9.86
CA GLN A 117 -13.04 23.04 -10.17
C GLN A 117 -12.36 21.73 -9.78
N THR A 118 -12.95 20.99 -8.85
CA THR A 118 -12.34 19.75 -8.33
C THR A 118 -13.29 18.57 -8.45
N LEU A 119 -12.72 17.41 -8.75
CA LEU A 119 -13.37 16.11 -8.61
C LEU A 119 -12.71 15.39 -7.44
N ASN A 120 -13.53 15.02 -6.46
CA ASN A 120 -13.07 14.32 -5.26
C ASN A 120 -13.57 12.88 -5.33
N LEU A 121 -12.64 11.94 -5.20
CA LEU A 121 -12.90 10.51 -5.20
C LEU A 121 -12.47 9.93 -3.86
N VAL A 122 -13.42 9.31 -3.14
CA VAL A 122 -13.13 8.47 -1.97
C VAL A 122 -13.02 7.04 -2.45
N ILE A 123 -11.86 6.42 -2.23
CA ILE A 123 -11.51 5.11 -2.79
C ILE A 123 -11.53 4.07 -1.66
N ASN A 124 -12.21 2.97 -1.91
CA ASN A 124 -12.15 1.79 -1.05
C ASN A 124 -11.21 0.75 -1.69
N PRO A 125 -10.07 0.43 -1.09
CA PRO A 125 -9.16 -0.59 -1.60
C PRO A 125 -9.77 -2.00 -1.56
N SER A 126 -10.77 -2.25 -0.70
CA SER A 126 -11.52 -3.50 -0.67
C SER A 126 -12.63 -3.47 -1.72
N ILE A 127 -12.38 -4.11 -2.87
CA ILE A 127 -13.37 -4.24 -3.94
C ILE A 127 -14.47 -5.18 -3.46
N ARG A 128 -15.72 -4.71 -3.50
CA ARG A 128 -16.90 -5.43 -2.97
C ARG A 128 -17.69 -6.22 -4.00
N LYS A 129 -17.46 -5.96 -5.27
CA LYS A 129 -18.24 -6.57 -6.37
C LYS A 129 -17.32 -7.19 -7.41
N THR A 130 -17.79 -8.29 -7.99
CA THR A 130 -17.19 -8.89 -9.19
C THR A 130 -17.37 -7.98 -10.41
N ASP A 131 -16.68 -8.30 -11.50
CA ASP A 131 -16.80 -7.56 -12.77
C ASP A 131 -18.26 -7.55 -13.29
N ASP A 132 -19.06 -8.58 -12.94
CA ASP A 132 -20.50 -8.65 -13.23
C ASP A 132 -21.37 -7.83 -12.27
N GLY A 133 -20.78 -7.13 -11.32
CA GLY A 133 -21.49 -6.31 -10.33
C GLY A 133 -22.15 -7.10 -9.19
N LYS A 134 -21.88 -8.41 -9.08
CA LYS A 134 -22.37 -9.26 -7.97
C LYS A 134 -21.46 -9.16 -6.77
N PRO A 135 -21.98 -9.31 -5.55
CA PRO A 135 -21.12 -9.44 -4.35
C PRO A 135 -20.18 -10.64 -4.49
N PHE A 136 -18.97 -10.53 -3.95
CA PHE A 136 -18.08 -11.68 -3.86
C PHE A 136 -18.66 -12.77 -2.95
N SER A 137 -18.30 -14.00 -3.23
CA SER A 137 -18.54 -15.15 -2.36
C SER A 137 -17.22 -15.84 -2.12
N ILE A 138 -16.61 -15.54 -0.99
CA ILE A 138 -15.36 -16.15 -0.56
C ILE A 138 -15.74 -17.26 0.42
N GLU A 139 -15.56 -18.50 0.01
CA GLU A 139 -15.88 -19.69 0.81
C GLU A 139 -14.58 -20.28 1.32
N GLY A 140 -14.33 -20.13 2.65
CA GLY A 140 -13.24 -20.80 3.32
C GLY A 140 -13.68 -22.18 3.82
N GLN A 141 -12.91 -23.19 3.50
CA GLN A 141 -13.11 -24.55 4.02
C GLN A 141 -11.73 -25.18 4.24
N GLY A 142 -11.49 -25.66 5.46
CA GLY A 142 -10.28 -26.36 5.84
C GLY A 142 -10.54 -27.42 6.89
N GLU A 143 -9.77 -28.48 6.85
CA GLU A 143 -9.81 -29.57 7.82
C GLU A 143 -8.81 -29.33 8.95
N ALA A 144 -9.04 -29.97 10.11
CA ALA A 144 -8.08 -29.95 11.21
C ALA A 144 -6.71 -30.50 10.73
N GLY A 145 -5.63 -29.83 11.08
CA GLY A 145 -4.27 -30.18 10.66
C GLY A 145 -3.82 -29.55 9.34
N GLU A 146 -4.71 -28.91 8.57
CA GLU A 146 -4.29 -28.16 7.36
C GLU A 146 -3.59 -26.84 7.72
N ARG A 147 -2.62 -26.42 6.91
CA ARG A 147 -1.97 -25.12 7.05
C ARG A 147 -2.93 -23.99 6.67
N VAL A 148 -3.03 -22.99 7.54
CA VAL A 148 -3.93 -21.84 7.32
C VAL A 148 -3.62 -21.12 6.00
N GLY A 149 -2.32 -21.00 5.65
CA GLY A 149 -1.90 -20.39 4.38
C GLY A 149 -2.48 -21.11 3.16
N ASP A 150 -2.44 -22.43 3.13
CA ASP A 150 -2.93 -23.24 2.00
C ASP A 150 -4.45 -23.14 1.86
N VAL A 151 -5.17 -23.13 2.98
CA VAL A 151 -6.62 -22.97 3.01
C VAL A 151 -7.03 -21.60 2.47
N LEU A 152 -6.31 -20.53 2.85
CA LEU A 152 -6.55 -19.18 2.38
C LEU A 152 -6.26 -19.03 0.88
N VAL A 153 -5.16 -19.58 0.39
CA VAL A 153 -4.82 -19.58 -1.05
C VAL A 153 -5.92 -20.25 -1.84
N ARG A 154 -6.39 -21.43 -1.41
CA ARG A 154 -7.47 -22.17 -2.07
C ARG A 154 -8.77 -21.36 -2.12
N ALA A 155 -9.17 -20.75 -0.99
CA ALA A 155 -10.39 -19.95 -0.89
C ALA A 155 -10.33 -18.68 -1.76
N LEU A 156 -9.20 -17.98 -1.74
CA LEU A 156 -9.03 -16.74 -2.50
C LEU A 156 -8.83 -17.01 -4.00
N GLN A 157 -8.14 -18.10 -4.39
CA GLN A 157 -8.00 -18.48 -5.80
C GLN A 157 -9.35 -18.79 -6.44
N LYS A 158 -10.28 -19.42 -5.68
CA LYS A 158 -11.65 -19.69 -6.14
C LYS A 158 -12.44 -18.40 -6.33
N ALA A 159 -12.28 -17.43 -5.41
CA ALA A 159 -13.01 -16.16 -5.44
C ALA A 159 -12.42 -15.13 -6.44
N TYR A 160 -11.11 -15.17 -6.66
CA TYR A 160 -10.36 -14.26 -7.52
C TYR A 160 -9.51 -15.01 -8.54
N PRO A 161 -10.11 -15.69 -9.53
CA PRO A 161 -9.39 -16.58 -10.46
C PRO A 161 -8.36 -15.84 -11.33
N ASN A 162 -8.58 -14.54 -11.56
CA ASN A 162 -7.72 -13.70 -12.41
C ASN A 162 -6.59 -12.99 -11.64
N LYS A 163 -6.46 -13.20 -10.33
CA LYS A 163 -5.40 -12.59 -9.52
C LYS A 163 -4.35 -13.60 -9.11
N LEU A 164 -3.10 -13.17 -9.12
CA LEU A 164 -2.00 -13.95 -8.53
C LEU A 164 -2.12 -13.90 -7.00
N ILE A 165 -1.88 -15.03 -6.35
CA ILE A 165 -1.92 -15.11 -4.89
C ILE A 165 -0.53 -15.48 -4.39
N ASP A 166 0.09 -14.54 -3.68
CA ASP A 166 1.37 -14.73 -3.01
C ASP A 166 1.12 -15.01 -1.52
N CYS A 167 1.59 -16.15 -1.01
CA CYS A 167 1.43 -16.52 0.39
C CYS A 167 2.78 -16.73 1.06
N THR A 168 3.07 -15.89 2.06
CA THR A 168 4.28 -15.95 2.90
C THR A 168 3.91 -16.00 4.37
N VAL A 169 3.00 -16.91 4.72
CA VAL A 169 2.52 -17.16 6.09
C VAL A 169 3.41 -18.22 6.75
N SER A 170 3.55 -18.13 8.06
CA SER A 170 4.27 -19.11 8.88
C SER A 170 3.69 -20.52 8.74
N ASP A 171 4.55 -21.52 8.53
CA ASP A 171 4.15 -22.93 8.45
C ASP A 171 3.63 -23.50 9.79
N ASN A 172 3.89 -22.81 10.90
CA ASN A 172 3.43 -23.19 12.22
C ASN A 172 1.93 -22.93 12.45
N LEU A 173 1.30 -22.16 11.54
CA LEU A 173 -0.14 -21.90 11.60
C LEU A 173 -0.92 -23.03 10.96
N VAL A 174 -1.43 -23.89 11.83
CA VAL A 174 -2.21 -25.08 11.47
C VAL A 174 -3.59 -24.98 12.12
N LEU A 175 -4.64 -25.33 11.38
CA LEU A 175 -6.01 -25.32 11.90
C LEU A 175 -6.16 -26.34 13.05
N PRO A 176 -6.54 -25.90 14.27
CA PRO A 176 -6.76 -26.82 15.39
C PRO A 176 -8.03 -27.66 15.24
N GLU A 177 -9.00 -27.16 14.48
CA GLU A 177 -10.31 -27.77 14.22
C GLU A 177 -10.77 -27.42 12.80
N PRO A 178 -11.75 -28.17 12.23
CA PRO A 178 -12.29 -27.85 10.92
C PRO A 178 -12.85 -26.43 10.90
N TRP A 179 -12.53 -25.68 9.85
CA TRP A 179 -13.00 -24.31 9.66
C TRP A 179 -13.85 -24.18 8.41
N THR A 180 -15.02 -23.57 8.56
CA THR A 180 -15.88 -23.19 7.44
C THR A 180 -16.35 -21.75 7.63
N GLY A 181 -16.33 -20.98 6.55
CA GLY A 181 -16.77 -19.58 6.57
C GLY A 181 -17.19 -19.10 5.20
N LYS A 182 -18.12 -18.17 5.17
CA LYS A 182 -18.57 -17.52 3.94
C LYS A 182 -18.54 -16.01 4.13
N TYR A 183 -17.82 -15.32 3.23
CA TYR A 183 -17.59 -13.89 3.31
C TYR A 183 -17.94 -13.21 2.00
N THR A 184 -18.58 -12.04 2.08
CA THR A 184 -18.95 -11.22 0.92
C THR A 184 -17.88 -10.17 0.60
N GLU A 185 -16.92 -9.97 1.49
CA GLU A 185 -15.82 -9.01 1.35
C GLU A 185 -14.52 -9.64 1.85
N ILE A 186 -13.43 -9.36 1.14
CA ILE A 186 -12.10 -9.86 1.53
C ILE A 186 -11.62 -9.22 2.85
N GLY A 187 -12.05 -8.01 3.18
CA GLY A 187 -11.74 -7.35 4.44
C GLY A 187 -12.32 -8.08 5.65
N SER A 188 -13.56 -8.58 5.54
CA SER A 188 -14.19 -9.39 6.59
C SER A 188 -13.45 -10.71 6.81
N LEU A 189 -13.02 -11.38 5.75
CA LEU A 189 -12.15 -12.55 5.84
C LEU A 189 -10.82 -12.20 6.51
N ALA A 190 -10.17 -11.10 6.09
CA ALA A 190 -8.88 -10.67 6.63
C ALA A 190 -8.95 -10.44 8.15
N MET A 191 -10.01 -9.78 8.62
CA MET A 191 -10.21 -9.54 10.07
C MET A 191 -10.36 -10.85 10.87
N VAL A 192 -11.18 -11.77 10.37
CA VAL A 192 -11.41 -13.07 11.04
C VAL A 192 -10.11 -13.87 11.08
N VAL A 193 -9.40 -13.96 9.97
CA VAL A 193 -8.16 -14.73 9.86
C VAL A 193 -7.05 -14.13 10.73
N LYS A 194 -6.93 -12.81 10.78
CA LYS A 194 -5.99 -12.11 11.66
C LYS A 194 -6.23 -12.50 13.12
N ASN A 195 -7.46 -12.35 13.60
CA ASN A 195 -7.80 -12.64 15.00
C ASN A 195 -7.61 -14.12 15.33
N ALA A 196 -8.02 -15.02 14.44
CA ALA A 196 -7.82 -16.45 14.62
C ALA A 196 -6.34 -16.83 14.66
N SER A 197 -5.51 -16.28 13.76
CA SER A 197 -4.08 -16.56 13.73
C SER A 197 -3.33 -16.05 14.96
N ILE A 198 -3.71 -14.89 15.51
CA ILE A 198 -3.18 -14.39 16.79
C ILE A 198 -3.50 -15.36 17.93
N ALA A 199 -4.75 -15.83 17.99
CA ALA A 199 -5.17 -16.80 19.01
C ALA A 199 -4.44 -18.15 18.90
N MET A 200 -4.15 -18.61 17.66
CA MET A 200 -3.41 -19.85 17.40
C MET A 200 -1.94 -19.74 17.83
N MET A 201 -1.27 -18.63 17.49
CA MET A 201 0.17 -18.46 17.76
C MET A 201 0.48 -18.23 19.23
N ARG A 202 -0.43 -17.67 20.01
CA ARG A 202 -0.26 -17.36 21.44
C ARG A 202 1.04 -16.62 21.77
N ASN A 203 1.48 -15.77 20.85
CA ASN A 203 2.70 -14.99 20.98
C ASN A 203 2.33 -13.49 20.89
N GLU A 204 2.60 -12.74 21.95
CA GLU A 204 2.29 -11.30 22.04
C GLU A 204 2.99 -10.45 20.97
N ARG A 205 4.06 -10.98 20.36
CA ARG A 205 4.83 -10.33 19.30
C ARG A 205 4.28 -10.63 17.90
N TYR A 206 3.32 -11.53 17.80
CA TYR A 206 2.74 -11.91 16.52
C TYR A 206 1.62 -10.95 16.14
N SER A 207 1.73 -10.35 14.95
CA SER A 207 0.77 -9.33 14.47
C SER A 207 -0.47 -9.90 13.78
N GLY A 208 -0.54 -11.23 13.61
CA GLY A 208 -1.57 -11.90 12.84
C GLY A 208 -1.27 -11.95 11.34
N ILE A 209 -2.06 -12.75 10.62
CA ILE A 209 -2.03 -12.80 9.16
C ILE A 209 -2.64 -11.51 8.62
N ALA A 210 -1.92 -10.86 7.70
CA ALA A 210 -2.39 -9.72 6.94
C ALA A 210 -2.68 -10.13 5.49
N ILE A 211 -3.73 -9.55 4.90
CA ILE A 211 -4.09 -9.73 3.50
C ILE A 211 -4.12 -8.35 2.85
N SER A 212 -3.41 -8.18 1.76
CA SER A 212 -3.46 -6.97 0.92
C SER A 212 -3.84 -7.30 -0.52
N ILE A 213 -4.50 -6.37 -1.20
CA ILE A 213 -4.95 -6.54 -2.58
C ILE A 213 -4.43 -5.40 -3.45
N LEU A 214 -4.05 -5.76 -4.66
CA LEU A 214 -3.65 -4.86 -5.75
C LEU A 214 -4.39 -5.24 -7.02
N SER A 215 -4.17 -4.50 -8.11
CA SER A 215 -4.88 -4.77 -9.37
C SER A 215 -4.64 -6.18 -9.91
N ASP A 216 -3.42 -6.72 -9.76
CA ASP A 216 -2.99 -7.98 -10.35
C ASP A 216 -2.83 -9.12 -9.33
N ARG A 217 -2.73 -8.82 -8.02
CA ARG A 217 -2.40 -9.84 -7.01
C ARG A 217 -3.00 -9.60 -5.65
N ILE A 218 -3.10 -10.69 -4.90
CA ILE A 218 -3.43 -10.71 -3.47
C ILE A 218 -2.20 -11.26 -2.75
N ARG A 219 -1.80 -10.59 -1.67
CA ARG A 219 -0.73 -11.05 -0.79
C ARG A 219 -1.27 -11.44 0.56
N ILE A 220 -0.84 -12.59 1.05
CA ILE A 220 -1.13 -13.13 2.37
C ILE A 220 0.21 -13.28 3.07
N TYR A 221 0.42 -12.59 4.18
CA TYR A 221 1.72 -12.57 4.85
C TYR A 221 1.57 -12.39 6.36
N ASP A 222 2.62 -12.75 7.10
CA ASP A 222 2.74 -12.50 8.52
C ASP A 222 4.18 -12.12 8.93
N ASN A 223 4.34 -11.63 10.15
CA ASN A 223 5.64 -11.24 10.69
C ASN A 223 6.44 -12.38 11.33
N ALA A 224 5.91 -13.60 11.38
CA ALA A 224 6.57 -14.78 11.93
C ALA A 224 7.11 -15.74 10.87
N SER A 225 6.78 -15.53 9.59
CA SER A 225 7.22 -16.40 8.50
C SER A 225 8.75 -16.44 8.36
N ALA A 226 9.30 -17.64 8.16
CA ALA A 226 10.68 -17.82 7.76
C ALA A 226 10.92 -17.55 6.26
N LYS A 227 9.85 -17.39 5.49
CA LYS A 227 9.85 -17.29 4.02
C LYS A 227 9.88 -15.85 3.52
N TRP A 228 10.46 -14.94 4.29
CA TRP A 228 10.65 -13.57 3.81
C TRP A 228 11.53 -13.58 2.55
N GLY A 229 11.06 -12.91 1.50
CA GLY A 229 11.76 -12.81 0.23
C GLY A 229 13.05 -11.99 0.31
N GLU A 230 13.71 -11.84 -0.83
CA GLU A 230 14.90 -10.99 -0.93
C GLU A 230 14.54 -9.52 -0.62
N PRO A 231 15.33 -8.86 0.24
CA PRO A 231 15.03 -7.50 0.64
C PRO A 231 15.35 -6.49 -0.47
N LYS A 232 14.43 -5.55 -0.68
CA LYS A 232 14.70 -4.34 -1.46
C LYS A 232 15.56 -3.40 -0.62
N THR A 233 16.74 -3.04 -1.11
CA THR A 233 17.65 -2.15 -0.41
C THR A 233 17.17 -0.71 -0.55
N ILE A 234 17.07 0.00 0.58
CA ILE A 234 16.87 1.44 0.65
C ILE A 234 18.23 2.08 0.88
N HIS A 235 18.67 2.93 -0.03
CA HIS A 235 19.94 3.65 0.12
C HIS A 235 19.76 4.92 0.96
N ALA A 236 20.84 5.38 1.61
CA ALA A 236 20.79 6.57 2.46
C ALA A 236 20.28 7.83 1.73
N HIS A 237 20.64 7.98 0.46
CA HIS A 237 20.22 9.11 -0.37
C HIS A 237 18.74 9.02 -0.83
N GLU A 238 18.09 7.88 -0.64
CA GLU A 238 16.66 7.68 -0.93
C GLU A 238 15.77 7.98 0.29
N LEU A 239 16.36 8.30 1.45
CA LEU A 239 15.61 8.65 2.64
C LEU A 239 15.36 10.15 2.75
N ILE A 240 14.17 10.51 3.18
CA ILE A 240 13.80 11.86 3.59
C ILE A 240 13.76 11.89 5.12
N GLY A 241 14.78 12.45 5.73
CA GLY A 241 14.99 12.38 7.16
C GLY A 241 15.55 11.02 7.62
N GLN A 242 15.43 10.74 8.89
CA GLN A 242 15.95 9.50 9.50
C GLN A 242 14.82 8.54 9.83
N PRO A 243 15.04 7.22 9.70
CA PRO A 243 14.13 6.22 10.23
C PRO A 243 13.92 6.42 11.73
N THR A 244 12.73 6.13 12.22
CA THR A 244 12.35 6.32 13.62
C THR A 244 11.58 5.09 14.14
N TRP A 245 11.92 4.62 15.33
CA TRP A 245 11.13 3.63 16.03
C TRP A 245 9.83 4.27 16.53
N ILE A 246 8.69 3.82 16.03
CA ILE A 246 7.35 4.32 16.41
C ILE A 246 6.65 3.43 17.44
N ALA A 247 7.07 2.16 17.51
CA ALA A 247 6.66 1.19 18.50
C ALA A 247 7.80 0.19 18.71
N PRO A 248 7.78 -0.65 19.75
CA PRO A 248 8.73 -1.74 19.88
C PRO A 248 8.79 -2.55 18.57
N PHE A 249 10.00 -2.62 17.96
CA PHE A 249 10.27 -3.37 16.71
C PHE A 249 9.45 -2.94 15.46
N THR A 250 8.87 -1.76 15.49
CA THR A 250 8.24 -1.15 14.31
C THR A 250 8.94 0.15 13.98
N VAL A 251 9.55 0.20 12.81
CA VAL A 251 10.25 1.38 12.29
C VAL A 251 9.35 2.11 11.30
N SER A 252 9.37 3.45 11.34
CA SER A 252 8.85 4.31 10.27
C SER A 252 9.98 4.99 9.52
N PHE A 253 9.89 5.05 8.20
CA PHE A 253 10.83 5.79 7.36
C PHE A 253 10.11 6.38 6.15
N LYS A 254 10.68 7.45 5.59
CA LYS A 254 10.10 8.21 4.47
C LYS A 254 11.07 8.25 3.28
N CYS A 255 10.53 8.05 2.09
CA CYS A 255 11.26 8.12 0.82
C CYS A 255 10.55 9.08 -0.15
N PRO A 256 11.24 9.60 -1.19
CA PRO A 256 10.56 10.08 -2.39
C PRO A 256 9.57 9.02 -2.89
N MET A 257 8.52 9.44 -3.61
CA MET A 257 7.43 8.54 -4.04
C MET A 257 7.95 7.22 -4.63
N ARG A 258 7.57 6.12 -3.98
CA ARG A 258 7.93 4.75 -4.34
C ARG A 258 6.68 3.88 -4.50
N GLY A 259 6.35 3.51 -5.72
CA GLY A 259 5.24 2.59 -6.00
C GLY A 259 5.68 1.13 -6.18
N ASP A 260 6.98 0.85 -6.10
CA ASP A 260 7.55 -0.50 -6.22
C ASP A 260 7.57 -1.28 -4.91
N ILE A 261 7.48 -0.60 -3.76
CA ILE A 261 7.46 -1.20 -2.42
C ILE A 261 6.03 -1.24 -1.90
N ARG A 262 5.60 -2.42 -1.48
CA ARG A 262 4.20 -2.73 -1.12
C ARG A 262 4.14 -3.43 0.24
N CYS A 263 2.98 -3.46 0.87
CA CYS A 263 2.74 -4.24 2.07
C CYS A 263 3.13 -5.72 1.84
N GLY A 264 3.85 -6.30 2.81
CA GLY A 264 4.39 -7.65 2.71
C GLY A 264 5.74 -7.75 1.98
N ASP A 265 6.28 -6.65 1.40
CA ASP A 265 7.66 -6.63 0.91
C ASP A 265 8.65 -6.56 2.08
N VAL A 266 9.84 -7.07 1.82
CA VAL A 266 10.96 -6.98 2.77
C VAL A 266 11.90 -5.88 2.31
N VAL A 267 12.35 -5.05 3.24
CA VAL A 267 13.30 -3.97 2.95
C VAL A 267 14.51 -4.08 3.87
N LYS A 268 15.63 -3.58 3.38
CA LYS A 268 16.86 -3.38 4.16
C LYS A 268 17.15 -1.90 4.20
N LEU A 269 17.24 -1.33 5.40
CA LEU A 269 17.60 0.07 5.62
C LEU A 269 19.11 0.26 5.60
N PRO A 270 19.62 1.45 5.27
CA PRO A 270 21.05 1.72 5.28
C PRO A 270 21.62 1.65 6.69
N GLU A 271 22.75 0.99 6.81
CA GLU A 271 23.52 0.91 8.05
C GLU A 271 24.34 2.19 8.25
N GLY A 272 24.46 2.68 9.48
CA GLY A 272 25.37 3.78 9.81
C GLY A 272 24.87 5.20 9.57
N LEU A 273 23.56 5.42 9.39
CA LEU A 273 22.97 6.76 9.24
C LEU A 273 23.26 7.74 10.38
N TYR A 274 23.66 7.25 11.55
CA TYR A 274 23.85 8.06 12.77
C TYR A 274 25.28 8.51 13.03
N SER A 275 26.25 8.15 12.19
CA SER A 275 27.64 8.56 12.41
C SER A 275 27.83 10.09 12.44
N GLY A 276 27.03 10.83 11.67
CA GLY A 276 27.08 12.28 11.64
C GLY A 276 26.51 12.97 12.89
N ALA A 277 25.35 12.52 13.36
CA ALA A 277 24.72 13.07 14.58
C ALA A 277 25.50 12.67 15.86
N ALA A 278 26.00 11.45 15.90
CA ALA A 278 26.87 11.00 16.99
C ALA A 278 28.17 11.78 17.07
N SER A 279 28.75 12.19 15.94
CA SER A 279 29.99 12.99 15.93
C SER A 279 29.80 14.40 16.49
N ILE A 280 28.64 14.99 16.38
CA ILE A 280 28.32 16.32 16.95
C ILE A 280 28.15 16.23 18.47
N VAL A 281 27.55 15.16 18.97
CA VAL A 281 27.39 14.91 20.41
C VAL A 281 28.74 14.51 21.07
N MET A 282 29.63 13.89 20.28
CA MET A 282 30.91 13.38 20.77
C MET A 282 32.02 14.40 20.90
N ALA A 283 31.85 15.62 20.42
CA ALA A 283 32.79 16.69 20.69
C ALA A 283 33.00 16.92 22.21
N ASN A 284 32.07 16.41 23.04
CA ASN A 284 32.06 16.59 24.50
C ASN A 284 31.96 15.31 25.35
N THR A 285 31.96 14.10 24.77
CA THR A 285 31.84 12.86 25.55
C THR A 285 32.77 11.75 25.06
N THR A 286 33.55 11.21 25.98
CA THR A 286 34.56 10.15 25.81
C THR A 286 33.97 8.72 25.77
N ALA A 287 32.73 8.51 25.35
CA ALA A 287 32.11 7.19 25.43
C ALA A 287 31.98 6.49 24.06
N PRO A 288 32.89 5.57 23.69
CA PRO A 288 32.76 4.74 22.46
C PRO A 288 31.51 3.87 22.41
N SER A 289 30.91 3.58 23.59
CA SER A 289 29.71 2.73 23.70
C SER A 289 28.45 3.34 23.12
N VAL A 290 28.36 4.64 22.94
CA VAL A 290 27.19 5.33 22.33
C VAL A 290 27.18 5.14 20.83
N ILE A 291 28.34 5.11 20.16
CA ILE A 291 28.46 4.87 18.72
C ILE A 291 28.01 3.45 18.37
N ALA A 292 28.46 2.46 19.17
CA ALA A 292 28.12 1.06 18.94
C ALA A 292 26.62 0.79 19.13
N LYS A 293 25.95 1.47 20.09
CA LYS A 293 24.51 1.38 20.27
C LYS A 293 23.69 1.96 19.11
N ASN A 294 24.16 3.05 18.52
CA ASN A 294 23.44 3.72 17.45
C ASN A 294 23.68 3.06 16.07
N SER A 295 24.82 2.40 15.85
CA SER A 295 25.13 1.71 14.60
C SER A 295 24.34 0.42 14.39
N THR A 296 23.73 -0.13 15.42
CA THR A 296 22.92 -1.37 15.36
C THR A 296 21.41 -1.12 15.28
N THR A 297 20.98 0.14 15.30
CA THR A 297 19.57 0.50 15.54
C THR A 297 18.63 0.11 14.39
N PHE A 298 19.12 -0.02 13.14
CA PHE A 298 18.29 -0.40 11.97
C PHE A 298 18.96 -1.49 11.12
N THR A 299 19.69 -2.40 11.76
CA THR A 299 20.28 -3.55 11.10
C THR A 299 19.27 -4.66 10.86
N GLY A 300 19.46 -5.42 9.79
CA GLY A 300 18.60 -6.55 9.44
C GLY A 300 17.56 -6.22 8.38
N LYS A 301 16.57 -7.08 8.30
CA LYS A 301 15.45 -7.00 7.35
C LYS A 301 14.20 -6.49 8.07
N PHE A 302 13.38 -5.78 7.34
CA PHE A 302 12.13 -5.22 7.83
C PHE A 302 10.99 -5.61 6.90
N LEU A 303 9.91 -6.17 7.44
CA LEU A 303 8.69 -6.49 6.70
C LEU A 303 7.76 -5.27 6.66
N VAL A 304 7.44 -4.79 5.49
CA VAL A 304 6.56 -3.63 5.31
C VAL A 304 5.13 -3.99 5.75
N LYS A 305 4.65 -3.27 6.75
CA LYS A 305 3.31 -3.40 7.36
C LYS A 305 2.31 -2.48 6.70
N SER A 306 2.68 -1.21 6.53
CA SER A 306 1.84 -0.19 5.91
C SER A 306 2.65 0.72 5.01
N VAL A 307 1.97 1.26 4.01
CA VAL A 307 2.54 2.19 3.02
C VAL A 307 1.57 3.35 2.89
N ARG A 308 2.04 4.59 3.10
CA ARG A 308 1.23 5.79 2.90
C ARG A 308 1.86 6.65 1.81
N HIS A 309 1.14 6.82 0.72
CA HIS A 309 1.55 7.65 -0.40
C HIS A 309 0.89 9.03 -0.28
N ILE A 310 1.70 10.07 -0.17
CA ILE A 310 1.23 11.46 -0.08
C ILE A 310 1.70 12.18 -1.33
N GLY A 311 0.77 12.75 -2.08
CA GLY A 311 1.07 13.40 -3.34
C GLY A 311 0.30 14.71 -3.54
N SER A 312 1.03 15.75 -3.97
CA SER A 312 0.50 17.01 -4.50
C SER A 312 1.35 17.39 -5.71
N TYR A 313 0.82 17.17 -6.91
CA TYR A 313 1.62 17.10 -8.14
C TYR A 313 2.34 18.40 -8.50
N LEU A 314 1.66 19.53 -8.42
CA LEU A 314 2.23 20.85 -8.79
C LEU A 314 2.82 21.63 -7.59
N THR A 315 2.68 21.14 -6.37
CA THR A 315 3.23 21.81 -5.19
C THR A 315 4.74 21.64 -5.13
N ALA A 316 5.48 22.73 -5.02
CA ALA A 316 6.95 22.74 -5.04
C ALA A 316 7.60 22.36 -3.71
N ASP A 317 6.88 21.68 -2.81
CA ASP A 317 7.40 21.21 -1.52
C ASP A 317 8.10 19.85 -1.66
N GLY A 318 9.20 19.66 -0.93
CA GLY A 318 9.95 18.40 -0.89
C GLY A 318 9.16 17.22 -0.31
N ASP A 319 8.22 17.49 0.58
CA ASP A 319 7.33 16.51 1.21
C ASP A 319 6.02 16.27 0.42
N ALA A 320 5.82 16.98 -0.70
CA ALA A 320 4.61 16.90 -1.49
C ALA A 320 4.54 15.72 -2.48
N TRP A 321 5.54 14.83 -2.50
CA TRP A 321 5.55 13.63 -3.38
C TRP A 321 6.39 12.53 -2.75
N VAL A 322 5.83 11.90 -1.71
CA VAL A 322 6.57 11.00 -0.82
C VAL A 322 5.80 9.74 -0.50
N THR A 323 6.53 8.72 -0.06
CA THR A 323 5.98 7.51 0.52
C THR A 323 6.53 7.33 1.94
N VAL A 324 5.64 7.11 2.89
CA VAL A 324 5.95 6.78 4.28
C VAL A 324 5.68 5.31 4.49
N PHE A 325 6.62 4.62 5.09
CA PHE A 325 6.53 3.19 5.38
C PHE A 325 6.53 2.94 6.88
N GLU A 326 5.77 1.94 7.32
CA GLU A 326 5.94 1.30 8.60
C GLU A 326 6.32 -0.16 8.37
N ALA A 327 7.31 -0.66 9.10
CA ALA A 327 7.82 -2.01 8.89
C ALA A 327 8.22 -2.69 10.21
N TYR A 328 7.96 -4.00 10.29
CA TYR A 328 8.37 -4.84 11.42
C TYR A 328 9.81 -5.30 11.28
N ALA A 329 10.57 -5.25 12.37
CA ALA A 329 11.92 -5.80 12.41
C ALA A 329 11.92 -7.33 12.25
N GLU A 330 12.95 -7.86 11.59
CA GLU A 330 13.15 -9.30 11.42
C GLU A 330 13.24 -10.03 12.78
N ASN A 331 12.74 -11.27 12.80
CA ASN A 331 12.78 -12.18 13.94
C ASN A 331 12.00 -11.72 15.19
N TRP A 332 11.26 -10.61 15.09
CA TRP A 332 10.49 -10.12 16.23
C TRP A 332 9.49 -11.14 16.79
N ALA A 333 8.77 -11.84 15.91
CA ALA A 333 7.74 -12.80 16.30
C ALA A 333 8.21 -14.27 16.29
N ARG A 334 9.49 -14.53 15.95
CA ARG A 334 10.05 -15.89 15.84
C ARG A 334 10.60 -16.46 17.15
N VAL A 335 10.50 -15.74 18.25
CA VAL A 335 11.04 -16.15 19.57
C VAL A 335 10.04 -16.98 20.36
#